data_35966434243d4f83d4e1ebddf5ea691f
#
_entry.id   35966434243d4f83d4e1ebddf5ea691f
#
_cell.length_a   1.000
_cell.length_b   1.000
_cell.length_c   1.000
_cell.angle_alpha   90.00
_cell.angle_beta   90.00
_cell.angle_gamma   90.00
#
_symmetry.space_group_name_H-M   'P 1'
#
loop_
_entity.id
_entity.type
_entity.pdbx_description
1 polymer ?
#
loop_
_entity_poly.entity_id
_entity_poly.type
_entity_poly.pdbx_seq_one_letter_code
_entity_poly.pdbx_strand_id
1 'polypeptide(L)'
;FRIDGRYDLIGTGSLLGVKGYGKEPKSVPVGSETVIDMYPLDFEEFLWANGISEPVIDMLQKALDTETPVPDALHSRMKQLLLQYAVVGGMPDAVQTFVDSKQMNEVLRIQRDIVRSYEDDMVKYAEKKDKSRIKECFQSIPRQLAKENKKFQYSVVRKGSTAAKYAGSLQ
;
A
#
# COMPACT_ATOMS: atom_id res chain seq x y z
N PHE A 1 2.74 17.17 27.37
CA PHE A 1 3.10 17.84 26.11
C PHE A 1 2.03 18.85 25.69
N ARG A 2 0.73 18.50 25.69
CA ARG A 2 -0.38 19.42 25.33
C ARG A 2 -0.40 20.71 26.14
N ILE A 3 0.01 20.68 27.41
CA ILE A 3 0.00 21.82 28.31
C ILE A 3 1.23 22.71 28.12
N ASP A 4 2.33 22.13 27.66
CA ASP A 4 3.63 22.80 27.54
C ASP A 4 3.76 23.62 26.25
N GLY A 5 3.13 23.18 25.15
CA GLY A 5 3.10 23.90 23.87
C GLY A 5 4.47 24.16 23.20
N ARG A 6 5.55 23.59 23.76
CA ARG A 6 6.91 23.77 23.26
C ARG A 6 7.33 22.75 22.20
N TYR A 7 6.54 21.70 22.02
CA TYR A 7 6.91 20.59 21.15
C TYR A 7 5.70 20.10 20.34
N ASP A 8 5.92 19.88 19.06
CA ASP A 8 5.02 19.09 18.22
C ASP A 8 5.48 17.62 18.27
N LEU A 9 4.54 16.71 18.51
CA LEU A 9 4.80 15.28 18.61
C LEU A 9 4.28 14.60 17.36
N ILE A 10 5.17 13.96 16.60
CA ILE A 10 4.83 13.18 15.43
C ILE A 10 5.03 11.70 15.78
N GLY A 11 3.93 10.94 15.79
CA GLY A 11 3.94 9.50 15.96
C GLY A 11 3.66 8.80 14.63
N THR A 12 4.38 7.73 14.32
CA THR A 12 4.13 6.90 13.14
C THR A 12 3.88 5.45 13.54
N GLY A 13 3.03 4.76 12.81
CA GLY A 13 2.79 3.34 13.02
C GLY A 13 1.64 2.82 12.17
N SER A 14 1.76 1.60 11.67
CA SER A 14 0.75 0.93 10.83
C SER A 14 -0.54 0.59 11.58
N LEU A 15 -0.52 0.64 12.92
CA LEU A 15 -1.63 0.27 13.79
C LEU A 15 -2.12 1.43 14.66
N LEU A 16 -1.68 2.66 14.37
CA LEU A 16 -2.17 3.86 15.04
C LEU A 16 -3.67 4.02 14.74
N GLY A 17 -4.47 4.08 15.80
CA GLY A 17 -5.93 4.25 15.68
C GLY A 17 -6.73 2.97 15.46
N VAL A 18 -6.12 1.80 15.30
CA VAL A 18 -6.85 0.53 15.25
C VAL A 18 -7.42 0.20 16.63
N LYS A 19 -8.75 0.24 16.75
CA LYS A 19 -9.45 -0.11 18.00
C LYS A 19 -9.18 -1.57 18.35
N GLY A 20 -8.78 -1.82 19.61
CA GLY A 20 -8.55 -3.18 20.12
C GLY A 20 -7.10 -3.58 20.33
N TYR A 21 -6.15 -2.70 20.01
CA TYR A 21 -4.74 -2.91 20.32
C TYR A 21 -4.41 -2.49 21.75
N GLY A 22 -4.14 -3.49 22.57
CA GLY A 22 -3.80 -3.33 23.98
C GLY A 22 -4.94 -3.76 24.91
N LYS A 23 -4.60 -4.26 26.10
CA LYS A 23 -5.54 -4.77 27.11
C LYS A 23 -6.41 -3.71 27.79
N GLU A 24 -6.15 -2.43 27.53
CA GLU A 24 -6.94 -1.32 28.03
C GLU A 24 -7.27 -0.33 26.91
N PRO A 25 -8.54 0.12 26.81
CA PRO A 25 -8.88 1.21 25.89
C PRO A 25 -8.27 2.51 26.42
N LYS A 26 -7.06 2.83 25.98
CA LYS A 26 -6.50 4.15 26.23
C LYS A 26 -7.32 5.15 25.43
N SER A 27 -8.04 6.03 26.11
CA SER A 27 -8.73 7.12 25.45
C SER A 27 -7.68 8.05 24.82
N VAL A 28 -7.71 8.17 23.53
CA VAL A 28 -6.95 9.19 22.83
C VAL A 28 -7.57 10.55 23.17
N PRO A 29 -6.79 11.57 23.55
CA PRO A 29 -7.35 12.88 23.88
C PRO A 29 -8.00 13.49 22.64
N VAL A 30 -9.31 13.53 22.61
CA VAL A 30 -10.10 14.12 21.50
C VAL A 30 -9.71 15.59 21.31
N GLY A 31 -9.41 15.99 20.07
CA GLY A 31 -9.15 17.37 19.69
C GLY A 31 -7.71 17.86 19.89
N SER A 32 -6.73 16.96 20.05
CA SER A 32 -5.30 17.31 20.21
C SER A 32 -4.40 16.57 19.23
N GLU A 33 -4.97 15.89 18.26
CA GLU A 33 -4.25 15.15 17.25
C GLU A 33 -4.79 15.46 15.86
N THR A 34 -3.89 15.43 14.89
CA THR A 34 -4.21 15.39 13.48
C THR A 34 -3.72 14.04 12.94
N VAL A 35 -4.63 13.23 12.44
CA VAL A 35 -4.29 11.93 11.83
C VAL A 35 -4.05 12.17 10.34
N ILE A 36 -2.91 11.70 9.86
CA ILE A 36 -2.53 11.75 8.45
C ILE A 36 -2.30 10.31 7.98
N ASP A 37 -3.05 9.89 6.98
CA ASP A 37 -2.85 8.59 6.35
C ASP A 37 -1.72 8.68 5.32
N MET A 38 -0.71 7.82 5.47
CA MET A 38 0.36 7.66 4.48
C MET A 38 0.05 6.50 3.56
N TYR A 39 -0.05 6.80 2.28
CA TYR A 39 -0.23 5.81 1.22
C TYR A 39 1.11 5.46 0.56
N PRO A 40 1.20 4.31 -0.15
CA PRO A 40 2.29 4.07 -1.08
C PRO A 40 2.39 5.20 -2.12
N LEU A 41 3.59 5.41 -2.67
CA LEU A 41 3.82 6.38 -3.73
C LEU A 41 2.84 6.18 -4.90
N ASP A 42 2.23 7.24 -5.35
CA ASP A 42 1.39 7.23 -6.53
C ASP A 42 2.23 7.29 -7.83
N PHE A 43 1.56 7.35 -8.99
CA PHE A 43 2.29 7.36 -10.26
C PHE A 43 3.07 8.67 -10.48
N GLU A 44 2.57 9.79 -10.01
CA GLU A 44 3.24 11.08 -10.12
C GLU A 44 4.52 11.10 -9.26
N GLU A 45 4.44 10.64 -8.02
CA GLU A 45 5.59 10.49 -7.14
C GLU A 45 6.62 9.49 -7.71
N PHE A 46 6.15 8.41 -8.34
CA PHE A 46 7.03 7.48 -9.07
C PHE A 46 7.71 8.16 -10.27
N LEU A 47 7.02 9.05 -11.00
CA LEU A 47 7.62 9.83 -12.08
C LEU A 47 8.72 10.75 -11.54
N TRP A 48 8.49 11.45 -10.44
CA TRP A 48 9.51 12.29 -9.78
C TRP A 48 10.73 11.47 -9.37
N ALA A 49 10.52 10.32 -8.74
CA ALA A 49 11.60 9.41 -8.37
C ALA A 49 12.41 8.92 -9.57
N ASN A 50 11.82 8.84 -10.76
CA ASN A 50 12.48 8.48 -12.01
C ASN A 50 13.00 9.69 -12.81
N GLY A 51 13.06 10.88 -12.20
CA GLY A 51 13.68 12.07 -12.78
C GLY A 51 12.78 12.84 -13.75
N ILE A 52 11.48 12.58 -13.77
CA ILE A 52 10.51 13.41 -14.50
C ILE A 52 10.27 14.67 -13.67
N SER A 53 10.57 15.81 -14.26
CA SER A 53 10.43 17.10 -13.58
C SER A 53 8.99 17.60 -13.56
N GLU A 54 8.67 18.41 -12.58
CA GLU A 54 7.36 19.05 -12.40
C GLU A 54 6.86 19.78 -13.66
N PRO A 55 7.68 20.57 -14.39
CA PRO A 55 7.24 21.20 -15.64
C PRO A 55 6.76 20.22 -16.73
N VAL A 56 7.25 18.99 -16.73
CA VAL A 56 6.77 17.95 -17.66
C VAL A 56 5.38 17.45 -17.24
N ILE A 57 5.14 17.32 -15.94
CA ILE A 57 3.84 16.94 -15.38
C ILE A 57 2.81 18.02 -15.65
N ASP A 58 3.16 19.29 -15.40
CA ASP A 58 2.31 20.45 -15.74
C ASP A 58 1.94 20.49 -17.23
N MET A 59 2.90 20.18 -18.10
CA MET A 59 2.64 20.11 -19.54
C MET A 59 1.65 18.98 -19.89
N LEU A 60 1.76 17.82 -19.26
CA LEU A 60 0.82 16.71 -19.43
C LEU A 60 -0.58 17.09 -18.95
N GLN A 61 -0.69 17.71 -17.77
CA GLN A 61 -1.94 18.20 -17.22
C GLN A 61 -2.59 19.23 -18.17
N LYS A 62 -1.81 20.20 -18.63
CA LYS A 62 -2.29 21.20 -19.58
C LYS A 62 -2.75 20.58 -20.90
N ALA A 63 -2.05 19.57 -21.41
CA ALA A 63 -2.44 18.86 -22.62
C ALA A 63 -3.80 18.14 -22.43
N LEU A 64 -4.02 17.55 -21.24
CA LEU A 64 -5.31 16.96 -20.87
C LEU A 64 -6.42 18.02 -20.80
N ASP A 65 -6.19 19.11 -20.10
CA ASP A 65 -7.17 20.19 -19.90
C ASP A 65 -7.58 20.87 -21.22
N THR A 66 -6.65 20.94 -22.16
CA THR A 66 -6.88 21.58 -23.49
C THR A 66 -7.20 20.57 -24.59
N GLU A 67 -7.30 19.28 -24.27
CA GLU A 67 -7.53 18.18 -25.22
C GLU A 67 -6.52 18.20 -26.39
N THR A 68 -5.27 18.61 -26.11
CA THR A 68 -4.22 18.66 -27.13
C THR A 68 -3.34 17.42 -27.08
N PRO A 69 -2.87 16.91 -28.24
CA PRO A 69 -2.01 15.72 -28.27
C PRO A 69 -0.66 15.99 -27.63
N VAL A 70 -0.19 15.03 -26.85
CA VAL A 70 1.18 15.02 -26.30
C VAL A 70 2.15 14.53 -27.37
N PRO A 71 3.40 15.08 -27.44
CA PRO A 71 4.42 14.59 -28.37
C PRO A 71 4.65 13.08 -28.24
N ASP A 72 4.76 12.35 -29.34
CA ASP A 72 4.84 10.88 -29.38
C ASP A 72 5.97 10.32 -28.52
N ALA A 73 7.12 10.97 -28.51
CA ALA A 73 8.26 10.55 -27.70
C ALA A 73 7.95 10.62 -26.19
N LEU A 74 7.28 11.70 -25.75
CA LEU A 74 6.87 11.87 -24.37
C LEU A 74 5.78 10.87 -24.01
N HIS A 75 4.76 10.71 -24.85
CA HIS A 75 3.70 9.74 -24.65
C HIS A 75 4.27 8.31 -24.50
N SER A 76 5.18 7.91 -25.39
CA SER A 76 5.83 6.61 -25.33
C SER A 76 6.63 6.42 -24.04
N ARG A 77 7.33 7.47 -23.58
CA ARG A 77 8.07 7.45 -22.32
C ARG A 77 7.13 7.30 -21.11
N MET A 78 6.04 8.06 -21.07
CA MET A 78 5.06 7.96 -19.97
C MET A 78 4.41 6.59 -19.94
N LYS A 79 4.04 6.04 -21.08
CA LYS A 79 3.50 4.68 -21.19
C LYS A 79 4.47 3.62 -20.67
N GLN A 80 5.76 3.74 -21.00
CA GLN A 80 6.79 2.84 -20.47
C GLN A 80 6.90 2.93 -18.95
N LEU A 81 6.93 4.15 -18.38
CA LEU A 81 6.99 4.38 -16.95
C LEU A 81 5.75 3.86 -16.25
N LEU A 82 4.56 4.03 -16.84
CA LEU A 82 3.33 3.48 -16.29
C LEU A 82 3.35 1.94 -16.21
N LEU A 83 3.85 1.28 -17.25
CA LEU A 83 4.02 -0.19 -17.23
C LEU A 83 5.04 -0.62 -16.18
N GLN A 84 6.12 0.13 -15.99
CA GLN A 84 7.10 -0.12 -14.94
C GLN A 84 6.46 0.07 -13.55
N TYR A 85 5.73 1.16 -13.34
CA TYR A 85 5.00 1.41 -12.09
C TYR A 85 3.99 0.29 -11.77
N ALA A 86 3.27 -0.22 -12.78
CA ALA A 86 2.35 -1.33 -12.59
C ALA A 86 3.02 -2.62 -12.06
N VAL A 87 4.31 -2.80 -12.31
CA VAL A 87 5.11 -3.94 -11.83
C VAL A 87 5.82 -3.61 -10.51
N VAL A 88 6.45 -2.44 -10.41
CA VAL A 88 7.22 -2.00 -9.22
C VAL A 88 6.29 -1.67 -8.05
N GLY A 89 5.13 -1.06 -8.35
CA GLY A 89 4.23 -0.52 -7.34
C GLY A 89 4.78 0.75 -6.68
N GLY A 90 4.09 1.19 -5.62
CA GLY A 90 4.40 2.43 -4.91
C GLY A 90 5.12 2.24 -3.57
N MET A 91 5.55 1.03 -3.20
CA MET A 91 6.27 0.83 -1.93
C MET A 91 7.65 1.49 -2.02
N PRO A 92 8.02 2.41 -1.09
CA PRO A 92 9.24 3.21 -1.19
C PRO A 92 10.51 2.40 -1.45
N ASP A 93 10.72 1.30 -0.72
CA ASP A 93 11.90 0.45 -0.88
C ASP A 93 11.97 -0.21 -2.27
N ALA A 94 10.80 -0.60 -2.81
CA ALA A 94 10.72 -1.18 -4.16
C ALA A 94 11.01 -0.11 -5.23
N VAL A 95 10.47 1.10 -5.06
CA VAL A 95 10.72 2.23 -5.97
C VAL A 95 12.18 2.66 -5.91
N GLN A 96 12.76 2.81 -4.71
CA GLN A 96 14.18 3.16 -4.55
C GLN A 96 15.09 2.12 -5.19
N THR A 97 14.83 0.83 -4.94
CA THR A 97 15.59 -0.27 -5.57
C THR A 97 15.52 -0.20 -7.10
N PHE A 98 14.32 0.08 -7.64
CA PHE A 98 14.16 0.23 -9.09
C PHE A 98 14.91 1.45 -9.64
N VAL A 99 14.87 2.59 -8.95
CA VAL A 99 15.59 3.81 -9.36
C VAL A 99 17.08 3.57 -9.39
N ASP A 100 17.64 2.90 -8.39
CA ASP A 100 19.07 2.69 -8.24
C ASP A 100 19.63 1.63 -9.18
N SER A 101 18.96 0.47 -9.27
CA SER A 101 19.49 -0.69 -10.00
C SER A 101 18.95 -0.86 -11.42
N LYS A 102 17.72 -0.38 -11.67
CA LYS A 102 16.93 -0.66 -12.89
C LYS A 102 16.69 -2.17 -13.13
N GLN A 103 16.91 -3.01 -12.11
CA GLN A 103 16.81 -4.47 -12.19
C GLN A 103 15.54 -4.99 -11.54
N MET A 104 14.61 -5.49 -12.33
CA MET A 104 13.33 -6.02 -11.85
C MET A 104 13.48 -7.20 -10.88
N ASN A 105 14.52 -8.02 -11.01
CA ASN A 105 14.76 -9.14 -10.10
C ASN A 105 15.04 -8.67 -8.67
N GLU A 106 15.74 -7.56 -8.49
CA GLU A 106 15.98 -6.96 -7.17
C GLU A 106 14.69 -6.39 -6.58
N VAL A 107 13.90 -5.70 -7.40
CA VAL A 107 12.58 -5.19 -7.01
C VAL A 107 11.67 -6.34 -6.52
N LEU A 108 11.60 -7.43 -7.28
CA LEU A 108 10.80 -8.61 -6.89
C LEU A 108 11.25 -9.23 -5.57
N ARG A 109 12.55 -9.19 -5.27
CA ARG A 109 13.08 -9.64 -3.97
C ARG A 109 12.55 -8.75 -2.84
N ILE A 110 12.67 -7.43 -2.99
CA ILE A 110 12.15 -6.46 -2.00
C ILE A 110 10.65 -6.62 -1.80
N GLN A 111 9.88 -6.74 -2.87
CA GLN A 111 8.42 -6.96 -2.77
C GLN A 111 8.08 -8.23 -1.99
N ARG A 112 8.82 -9.34 -2.19
CA ARG A 112 8.63 -10.58 -1.42
C ARG A 112 8.96 -10.41 0.05
N ASP A 113 10.01 -9.65 0.37
CA ASP A 113 10.40 -9.38 1.75
C ASP A 113 9.36 -8.50 2.45
N ILE A 114 8.80 -7.51 1.76
CA ILE A 114 7.68 -6.69 2.25
C ILE A 114 6.45 -7.57 2.53
N VAL A 115 6.06 -8.45 1.60
CA VAL A 115 4.92 -9.36 1.79
C VAL A 115 5.13 -10.27 3.00
N ARG A 116 6.35 -10.83 3.19
CA ARG A 116 6.69 -11.62 4.37
C ARG A 116 6.56 -10.83 5.66
N SER A 117 7.06 -9.60 5.66
CA SER A 117 6.95 -8.71 6.83
C SER A 117 5.50 -8.46 7.22
N TYR A 118 4.62 -8.23 6.25
CA TYR A 118 3.18 -8.12 6.50
C TYR A 118 2.56 -9.42 7.03
N GLU A 119 2.92 -10.58 6.45
CA GLU A 119 2.43 -11.87 6.93
C GLU A 119 2.85 -12.13 8.39
N ASP A 120 4.06 -11.79 8.76
CA ASP A 120 4.56 -11.97 10.11
C ASP A 120 3.93 -10.98 11.10
N ASP A 121 3.72 -9.76 10.70
CA ASP A 121 3.10 -8.72 11.53
C ASP A 121 1.62 -9.04 11.80
N MET A 122 0.86 -9.44 10.77
CA MET A 122 -0.55 -9.81 10.92
C MET A 122 -0.76 -10.96 11.92
N VAL A 123 0.16 -11.92 11.98
CA VAL A 123 0.03 -13.06 12.90
C VAL A 123 0.63 -12.82 14.27
N LYS A 124 1.39 -11.76 14.47
CA LYS A 124 2.06 -11.44 15.73
C LYS A 124 1.08 -11.32 16.89
N TYR A 125 -0.06 -10.70 16.64
CA TYR A 125 -1.07 -10.39 17.63
C TYR A 125 -2.29 -11.34 17.57
N ALA A 126 -2.36 -12.21 16.56
CA ALA A 126 -3.45 -13.14 16.40
C ALA A 126 -3.38 -14.30 17.38
N GLU A 127 -4.55 -14.83 17.82
CA GLU A 127 -4.62 -16.06 18.59
C GLU A 127 -4.05 -17.23 17.77
N LYS A 128 -3.40 -18.17 18.45
CA LYS A 128 -2.70 -19.30 17.82
C LYS A 128 -3.57 -20.08 16.81
N LYS A 129 -4.87 -20.20 17.09
CA LYS A 129 -5.84 -20.90 16.22
C LYS A 129 -6.18 -20.15 14.93
N ASP A 130 -6.00 -18.80 14.91
CA ASP A 130 -6.41 -17.94 13.79
C ASP A 130 -5.25 -17.55 12.87
N LYS A 131 -4.00 -17.71 13.34
CA LYS A 131 -2.78 -17.34 12.57
C LYS A 131 -2.75 -17.93 11.16
N SER A 132 -3.07 -19.22 11.02
CA SER A 132 -3.10 -19.88 9.70
C SER A 132 -4.18 -19.31 8.79
N ARG A 133 -5.36 -19.04 9.35
CA ARG A 133 -6.51 -18.52 8.60
C ARG A 133 -6.28 -17.09 8.12
N ILE A 134 -5.66 -16.25 8.95
CA ILE A 134 -5.28 -14.88 8.58
C ILE A 134 -4.31 -14.91 7.41
N LYS A 135 -3.26 -15.72 7.48
CA LYS A 135 -2.33 -15.91 6.35
C LYS A 135 -3.02 -16.41 5.09
N GLU A 136 -3.90 -17.42 5.20
CA GLU A 136 -4.66 -17.95 4.07
C GLU A 136 -5.54 -16.87 3.42
N CYS A 137 -6.23 -16.04 4.23
CA CYS A 137 -7.01 -14.91 3.74
C CYS A 137 -6.13 -13.93 2.99
N PHE A 138 -5.03 -13.48 3.58
CA PHE A 138 -4.10 -12.54 2.96
C PHE A 138 -3.52 -13.06 1.64
N GLN A 139 -3.02 -14.28 1.63
CA GLN A 139 -2.49 -14.92 0.42
C GLN A 139 -3.53 -15.15 -0.68
N SER A 140 -4.82 -15.11 -0.34
CA SER A 140 -5.90 -15.22 -1.32
C SER A 140 -6.18 -13.91 -2.07
N ILE A 141 -5.73 -12.74 -1.54
CA ILE A 141 -6.04 -11.41 -2.08
C ILE A 141 -5.76 -11.29 -3.58
N PRO A 142 -4.58 -11.66 -4.11
CA PRO A 142 -4.32 -11.53 -5.54
C PRO A 142 -5.31 -12.32 -6.40
N ARG A 143 -5.68 -13.54 -5.95
CA ARG A 143 -6.68 -14.37 -6.64
C ARG A 143 -8.10 -13.80 -6.54
N GLN A 144 -8.43 -13.12 -5.43
CA GLN A 144 -9.72 -12.44 -5.26
C GLN A 144 -9.81 -11.24 -6.21
N LEU A 145 -8.74 -10.46 -6.30
CA LEU A 145 -8.68 -9.27 -7.15
C LEU A 145 -8.60 -9.56 -8.64
N ALA A 146 -8.07 -10.72 -9.04
CA ALA A 146 -7.99 -11.15 -10.44
C ALA A 146 -9.34 -11.52 -11.06
N LYS A 147 -10.41 -11.62 -10.27
CA LYS A 147 -11.76 -11.95 -10.75
C LYS A 147 -12.51 -10.69 -11.20
N GLU A 148 -13.46 -10.87 -12.12
CA GLU A 148 -14.40 -9.81 -12.49
C GLU A 148 -15.22 -9.33 -11.28
N ASN A 149 -15.78 -10.28 -10.52
CA ASN A 149 -16.48 -9.98 -9.29
C ASN A 149 -15.49 -9.82 -8.13
N LYS A 150 -15.25 -8.57 -7.71
CA LYS A 150 -14.33 -8.19 -6.64
C LYS A 150 -14.84 -8.52 -5.22
N LYS A 151 -16.04 -9.12 -5.07
CA LYS A 151 -16.53 -9.53 -3.75
C LYS A 151 -15.68 -10.67 -3.20
N PHE A 152 -15.29 -10.56 -1.93
CA PHE A 152 -14.53 -11.59 -1.25
C PHE A 152 -15.30 -12.92 -1.20
N GLN A 153 -14.65 -13.99 -1.61
CA GLN A 153 -15.24 -15.34 -1.67
C GLN A 153 -14.42 -16.30 -0.82
N TYR A 154 -14.99 -16.84 0.22
CA TYR A 154 -14.33 -17.80 1.12
C TYR A 154 -13.83 -19.05 0.40
N SER A 155 -14.55 -19.54 -0.61
CA SER A 155 -14.14 -20.69 -1.43
C SER A 155 -12.83 -20.49 -2.21
N VAL A 156 -12.45 -19.22 -2.45
CA VAL A 156 -11.16 -18.85 -3.09
C VAL A 156 -10.01 -18.90 -2.10
N VAL A 157 -10.26 -18.67 -0.81
CA VAL A 157 -9.24 -18.84 0.23
C VAL A 157 -8.78 -20.30 0.24
N ARG A 158 -9.72 -21.22 0.40
CA ARG A 158 -9.48 -22.67 0.40
C ARG A 158 -10.76 -23.41 -0.01
N LYS A 159 -10.63 -24.51 -0.73
CA LYS A 159 -11.78 -25.38 -1.08
C LYS A 159 -12.52 -25.81 0.20
N GLY A 160 -13.82 -25.59 0.25
CA GLY A 160 -14.66 -25.91 1.42
C GLY A 160 -14.61 -24.88 2.55
N SER A 161 -14.03 -23.70 2.33
CA SER A 161 -14.06 -22.59 3.29
C SER A 161 -15.44 -21.94 3.34
N THR A 162 -15.86 -21.57 4.56
CA THR A 162 -17.14 -20.93 4.84
C THR A 162 -16.94 -19.65 5.65
N ALA A 163 -17.92 -18.75 5.63
CA ALA A 163 -17.91 -17.54 6.46
C ALA A 163 -17.72 -17.86 7.95
N ALA A 164 -18.39 -18.91 8.46
CA ALA A 164 -18.28 -19.30 9.85
C ALA A 164 -16.83 -19.62 10.30
N LYS A 165 -15.98 -20.10 9.37
CA LYS A 165 -14.57 -20.42 9.67
C LYS A 165 -13.63 -19.22 9.60
N TYR A 166 -13.92 -18.24 8.76
CA TYR A 166 -12.97 -17.20 8.38
C TYR A 166 -13.41 -15.76 8.68
N ALA A 167 -14.69 -15.51 9.03
CA ALA A 167 -15.19 -14.17 9.28
C ALA A 167 -14.39 -13.44 10.39
N GLY A 168 -14.05 -14.14 11.47
CA GLY A 168 -13.22 -13.57 12.55
C GLY A 168 -11.75 -13.32 12.18
N SER A 169 -11.29 -13.83 11.03
CA SER A 169 -9.91 -13.60 10.54
C SER A 169 -9.82 -12.45 9.53
N LEU A 170 -10.95 -11.78 9.25
CA LEU A 170 -11.06 -10.63 8.36
C LEU A 170 -11.35 -9.33 9.13
N GLN A 171 -11.57 -9.42 10.43
CA GLN A 171 -11.76 -8.30 11.35
C GLN A 171 -10.42 -7.91 11.98
#